data_a314902fe73782fe16b58c8b9ff1d1f7
#
_entry.id   a314902fe73782fe16b58c8b9ff1d1f7
#
_cell.length_a   1.000
_cell.length_b   1.000
_cell.length_c   1.000
_cell.angle_alpha   90.00
_cell.angle_beta   90.00
_cell.angle_gamma   90.00
#
_symmetry.space_group_name_H-M   'P 1'
#
loop_
_entity.id
_entity.type
_entity.pdbx_description
1 polymer ?
#
loop_
_entity_poly.entity_id
_entity_poly.type
_entity_poly.pdbx_seq_one_letter_code
_entity_poly.pdbx_strand_id
1 'polypeptide(L)'
;MGQFTEQFDVVVVGAGHAGCEAAMAAARLGLKTALYTLNVDLIAQMSCNPAVGGIAKGHLVREVDALGGIMGEITDAVGIQFRLLNTSRGPAVWSPRAQCDKQAYRLKMREVLELQPNLKIKQAEVADLIIQPSVVSPQSSGKADLPGLPDDRRLTPDDSERKRAVG
;
A
#
# COMPACT_ATOMS: atom_id res chain seq x y z
N MET A 1 -18.97 3.54 30.63
CA MET A 1 -17.80 3.02 29.92
C MET A 1 -17.09 4.20 29.28
N GLY A 2 -15.81 4.44 29.61
CA GLY A 2 -15.03 5.50 28.95
C GLY A 2 -14.77 5.12 27.49
N GLN A 3 -15.18 5.98 26.57
CA GLN A 3 -14.75 5.86 25.18
C GLN A 3 -13.34 6.42 25.06
N PHE A 4 -12.39 5.57 24.72
CA PHE A 4 -11.05 6.02 24.34
C PHE A 4 -11.10 6.44 22.88
N THR A 5 -11.07 7.75 22.65
CA THR A 5 -11.06 8.30 21.29
C THR A 5 -9.64 8.74 20.97
N GLU A 6 -9.01 8.07 20.05
CA GLU A 6 -7.72 8.46 19.52
C GLU A 6 -7.91 8.84 18.03
N GLN A 7 -7.35 9.97 17.61
CA GLN A 7 -7.49 10.47 16.25
C GLN A 7 -6.23 10.18 15.46
N PHE A 8 -6.43 9.72 14.25
CA PHE A 8 -5.40 9.45 13.25
C PHE A 8 -5.79 10.08 11.92
N ASP A 9 -4.80 10.47 11.12
CA ASP A 9 -5.01 10.96 9.76
C ASP A 9 -5.24 9.78 8.81
N VAL A 10 -4.55 8.66 9.08
CA VAL A 10 -4.64 7.43 8.29
C VAL A 10 -4.77 6.22 9.21
N VAL A 11 -5.68 5.32 8.86
CA VAL A 11 -5.83 4.02 9.52
C VAL A 11 -5.65 2.92 8.48
N VAL A 12 -4.72 2.02 8.75
CA VAL A 12 -4.45 0.83 7.92
C VAL A 12 -4.92 -0.40 8.66
N VAL A 13 -5.76 -1.20 8.02
CA VAL A 13 -6.28 -2.45 8.59
C VAL A 13 -5.61 -3.65 7.93
N GLY A 14 -4.90 -4.43 8.75
CA GLY A 14 -4.15 -5.59 8.31
C GLY A 14 -2.66 -5.31 8.10
N ALA A 15 -1.81 -5.99 8.88
CA ALA A 15 -0.36 -5.84 8.84
C ALA A 15 0.34 -6.94 8.01
N GLY A 16 -0.22 -7.29 6.85
CA GLY A 16 0.48 -8.00 5.79
C GLY A 16 1.48 -7.07 5.08
N HIS A 17 2.19 -7.57 4.08
CA HIS A 17 3.21 -6.77 3.37
C HIS A 17 2.66 -5.45 2.83
N ALA A 18 1.49 -5.47 2.18
CA ALA A 18 0.86 -4.27 1.66
C ALA A 18 0.46 -3.26 2.77
N GLY A 19 -0.05 -3.76 3.90
CA GLY A 19 -0.39 -2.90 5.03
C GLY A 19 0.85 -2.28 5.69
N CYS A 20 1.95 -3.02 5.80
CA CYS A 20 3.22 -2.51 6.30
C CYS A 20 3.75 -1.37 5.41
N GLU A 21 3.73 -1.56 4.09
CA GLU A 21 4.14 -0.54 3.12
C GLU A 21 3.24 0.71 3.18
N ALA A 22 1.91 0.51 3.22
CA ALA A 22 0.95 1.61 3.29
C ALA A 22 1.11 2.43 4.58
N ALA A 23 1.25 1.76 5.73
CA ALA A 23 1.42 2.41 7.01
C ALA A 23 2.76 3.16 7.10
N MET A 24 3.83 2.57 6.59
CA MET A 24 5.15 3.21 6.52
C MET A 24 5.12 4.45 5.62
N ALA A 25 4.55 4.35 4.44
CA ALA A 25 4.44 5.46 3.50
C ALA A 25 3.67 6.64 4.11
N ALA A 26 2.50 6.38 4.72
CA ALA A 26 1.72 7.41 5.38
C ALA A 26 2.48 8.09 6.54
N ALA A 27 3.15 7.30 7.39
CA ALA A 27 3.92 7.82 8.51
C ALA A 27 5.14 8.64 8.07
N ARG A 28 5.86 8.21 7.02
CA ARG A 28 6.99 8.95 6.41
C ARG A 28 6.56 10.28 5.78
N LEU A 29 5.32 10.37 5.29
CA LEU A 29 4.71 11.62 4.83
C LEU A 29 4.31 12.56 5.99
N GLY A 30 4.55 12.16 7.23
CA GLY A 30 4.26 12.96 8.43
C GLY A 30 2.83 12.79 8.96
N LEU A 31 2.03 11.90 8.40
CA LEU A 31 0.66 11.65 8.83
C LEU A 31 0.64 10.77 10.08
N LYS A 32 -0.20 11.12 11.05
CA LYS A 32 -0.42 10.32 12.25
C LYS A 32 -1.17 9.05 11.85
N THR A 33 -0.48 7.92 11.84
CA THR A 33 -0.95 6.67 11.27
C THR A 33 -1.18 5.60 12.32
N ALA A 34 -2.27 4.84 12.20
CA ALA A 34 -2.51 3.62 12.96
C ALA A 34 -2.49 2.40 12.06
N LEU A 35 -1.75 1.37 12.44
CA LEU A 35 -1.75 0.04 11.79
C LEU A 35 -2.43 -0.97 12.72
N TYR A 36 -3.60 -1.45 12.32
CA TYR A 36 -4.36 -2.46 13.06
C TYR A 36 -4.03 -3.87 12.56
N THR A 37 -3.82 -4.78 13.50
CA THR A 37 -3.59 -6.20 13.20
C THR A 37 -4.21 -7.07 14.27
N LEU A 38 -4.65 -8.27 13.90
CA LEU A 38 -5.15 -9.26 14.86
C LEU A 38 -4.03 -9.79 15.76
N ASN A 39 -2.82 -9.89 15.23
CA ASN A 39 -1.67 -10.40 15.98
C ASN A 39 -0.38 -9.69 15.53
N VAL A 40 0.26 -9.00 16.46
CA VAL A 40 1.51 -8.26 16.20
C VAL A 40 2.69 -9.20 15.88
N ASP A 41 2.64 -10.44 16.35
CA ASP A 41 3.68 -11.42 16.07
C ASP A 41 3.60 -11.99 14.64
N LEU A 42 2.53 -11.68 13.90
CA LEU A 42 2.33 -12.12 12.52
C LEU A 42 2.47 -10.99 11.50
N ILE A 43 2.98 -9.84 11.92
CA ILE A 43 3.26 -8.73 11.00
C ILE A 43 4.19 -9.21 9.87
N ALA A 44 3.84 -8.88 8.62
CA ALA A 44 4.58 -9.25 7.41
C ALA A 44 4.95 -10.74 7.31
N GLN A 45 4.06 -11.62 7.79
CA GLN A 45 4.31 -13.04 7.74
C GLN A 45 4.44 -13.54 6.30
N MET A 46 5.54 -14.24 6.01
CA MET A 46 5.72 -14.95 4.76
C MET A 46 4.96 -16.29 4.80
N SER A 47 3.71 -16.32 4.35
CA SER A 47 2.83 -17.48 4.43
C SER A 47 3.27 -18.65 3.54
N CYS A 48 3.90 -18.37 2.41
CA CYS A 48 4.37 -19.37 1.45
C CYS A 48 5.88 -19.58 1.55
N ASN A 49 6.59 -19.24 0.49
CA ASN A 49 8.04 -19.34 0.44
C ASN A 49 8.70 -18.15 1.14
N PRO A 50 9.83 -18.35 1.83
CA PRO A 50 10.58 -17.26 2.45
C PRO A 50 11.40 -16.51 1.40
N ALA A 51 10.74 -15.95 0.40
CA ALA A 51 11.41 -15.29 -0.70
C ALA A 51 10.67 -14.03 -1.14
N VAL A 52 11.44 -13.01 -1.47
CA VAL A 52 10.98 -11.72 -2.01
C VAL A 52 11.46 -11.60 -3.46
N GLY A 53 10.60 -11.09 -4.33
CA GLY A 53 10.89 -10.97 -5.75
C GLY A 53 10.63 -12.27 -6.53
N GLY A 54 11.41 -12.48 -7.58
CA GLY A 54 11.24 -13.57 -8.53
C GLY A 54 10.56 -13.15 -9.83
N ILE A 55 10.24 -14.13 -10.68
CA ILE A 55 9.65 -13.88 -12.01
C ILE A 55 8.36 -13.07 -11.86
N ALA A 56 8.25 -12.00 -12.63
CA ALA A 56 7.15 -11.04 -12.65
C ALA A 56 6.87 -10.32 -11.30
N LYS A 57 7.71 -10.51 -10.27
CA LYS A 57 7.59 -9.88 -8.95
C LYS A 57 8.79 -8.99 -8.61
N GLY A 58 9.99 -9.36 -9.07
CA GLY A 58 11.20 -8.62 -8.77
C GLY A 58 11.20 -7.18 -9.27
N HIS A 59 10.52 -6.90 -10.36
CA HIS A 59 10.33 -5.53 -10.88
C HIS A 59 9.48 -4.69 -9.92
N LEU A 60 8.35 -5.23 -9.45
CA LEU A 60 7.45 -4.56 -8.52
C LEU A 60 8.14 -4.24 -7.20
N VAL A 61 8.97 -5.16 -6.68
CA VAL A 61 9.76 -4.91 -5.46
C VAL A 61 10.70 -3.73 -5.67
N ARG A 62 11.38 -3.65 -6.82
CA ARG A 62 12.27 -2.53 -7.16
C ARG A 62 11.53 -1.21 -7.32
N GLU A 63 10.33 -1.24 -7.89
CA GLU A 63 9.49 -0.04 -8.04
C GLU A 63 9.03 0.48 -6.67
N VAL A 64 8.58 -0.42 -5.79
CA VAL A 64 8.20 -0.08 -4.41
C VAL A 64 9.41 0.47 -3.64
N ASP A 65 10.57 -0.16 -3.75
CA ASP A 65 11.83 0.27 -3.13
C ASP A 65 12.25 1.68 -3.62
N ALA A 66 12.16 1.92 -4.93
CA ALA A 66 12.47 3.23 -5.52
C ALA A 66 11.52 4.35 -5.05
N LEU A 67 10.32 4.00 -4.60
CA LEU A 67 9.36 4.93 -3.98
C LEU A 67 9.54 5.08 -2.46
N GLY A 68 10.57 4.45 -1.89
CA GLY A 68 10.86 4.48 -0.46
C GLY A 68 10.14 3.41 0.34
N GLY A 69 9.73 2.30 -0.28
CA GLY A 69 9.18 1.14 0.41
C GLY A 69 10.23 0.40 1.25
N ILE A 70 9.76 -0.36 2.23
CA ILE A 70 10.64 -1.02 3.21
C ILE A 70 10.89 -2.50 2.92
N MET A 71 10.14 -3.12 2.03
CA MET A 71 10.28 -4.55 1.72
C MET A 71 11.69 -4.88 1.20
N GLY A 72 12.25 -4.05 0.34
CA GLY A 72 13.61 -4.19 -0.18
C GLY A 72 14.65 -4.07 0.95
N GLU A 73 14.56 -3.02 1.76
CA GLU A 73 15.42 -2.76 2.90
C GLU A 73 15.44 -3.92 3.91
N ILE A 74 14.27 -4.43 4.29
CA ILE A 74 14.16 -5.58 5.19
C ILE A 74 14.75 -6.84 4.55
N THR A 75 14.51 -7.03 3.25
CA THR A 75 15.06 -8.18 2.50
C THR A 75 16.58 -8.16 2.48
N ASP A 76 17.19 -7.02 2.28
CA ASP A 76 18.65 -6.88 2.29
C ASP A 76 19.24 -7.14 3.68
N ALA A 77 18.52 -6.76 4.74
CA ALA A 77 18.96 -6.98 6.11
C ALA A 77 18.95 -8.46 6.55
N VAL A 78 18.03 -9.28 6.01
CA VAL A 78 17.80 -10.67 6.46
C VAL A 78 17.90 -11.70 5.34
N GLY A 79 18.38 -11.30 4.16
CA GLY A 79 18.55 -12.17 3.00
C GLY A 79 19.63 -13.20 3.22
N ILE A 80 19.32 -14.46 2.93
CA ILE A 80 20.24 -15.59 3.02
C ILE A 80 20.91 -15.85 1.67
N GLN A 81 20.15 -15.66 0.57
CA GLN A 81 20.62 -15.92 -0.77
C GLN A 81 19.94 -14.96 -1.77
N PHE A 82 20.74 -14.38 -2.64
CA PHE A 82 20.30 -13.51 -3.71
C PHE A 82 20.60 -14.15 -5.06
N ARG A 83 19.60 -14.15 -5.96
CA ARG A 83 19.73 -14.68 -7.32
C ARG A 83 19.06 -13.75 -8.33
N LEU A 84 19.65 -13.66 -9.50
CA LEU A 84 19.03 -13.07 -10.68
C LEU A 84 18.48 -14.19 -11.53
N LEU A 85 17.16 -14.21 -11.72
CA LEU A 85 16.44 -15.22 -12.53
C LEU A 85 16.31 -14.76 -13.98
N ASN A 86 16.08 -15.70 -14.91
CA ASN A 86 15.90 -15.46 -16.34
C ASN A 86 17.12 -14.84 -17.04
N THR A 87 18.32 -15.07 -16.56
CA THR A 87 19.55 -14.53 -17.15
C THR A 87 19.85 -15.01 -18.56
N SER A 88 19.28 -16.15 -18.99
CA SER A 88 19.34 -16.64 -20.36
C SER A 88 18.44 -15.89 -21.35
N ARG A 89 17.58 -15.02 -20.85
CA ARG A 89 16.69 -14.17 -21.63
C ARG A 89 17.19 -12.73 -21.61
N GLY A 90 16.55 -11.85 -22.38
CA GLY A 90 16.97 -10.45 -22.43
C GLY A 90 16.84 -9.72 -21.09
N PRO A 91 17.61 -8.61 -20.87
CA PRO A 91 17.65 -7.89 -19.59
C PRO A 91 16.28 -7.42 -19.07
N ALA A 92 15.32 -7.17 -19.94
CA ALA A 92 13.98 -6.74 -19.59
C ALA A 92 13.20 -7.74 -18.71
N VAL A 93 13.59 -9.02 -18.72
CA VAL A 93 12.94 -10.08 -17.92
C VAL A 93 13.82 -10.62 -16.79
N TRP A 94 14.97 -10.01 -16.56
CA TRP A 94 15.80 -10.35 -15.42
C TRP A 94 15.09 -10.00 -14.12
N SER A 95 14.91 -10.99 -13.27
CA SER A 95 14.10 -10.86 -12.07
C SER A 95 14.90 -11.19 -10.83
N PRO A 96 15.24 -10.19 -10.01
CA PRO A 96 15.91 -10.45 -8.73
C PRO A 96 14.99 -11.21 -7.80
N ARG A 97 15.57 -12.18 -7.08
CA ARG A 97 14.89 -12.95 -6.04
C ARG A 97 15.82 -13.14 -4.87
N ALA A 98 15.36 -12.79 -3.69
CA ALA A 98 16.05 -13.04 -2.44
C ALA A 98 15.33 -14.13 -1.65
N GLN A 99 16.11 -15.06 -1.10
CA GLN A 99 15.67 -16.02 -0.10
C GLN A 99 15.99 -15.42 1.28
N CYS A 100 14.98 -15.37 2.17
CA CYS A 100 15.11 -14.75 3.49
C CYS A 100 14.87 -15.78 4.61
N ASP A 101 15.36 -15.48 5.80
CA ASP A 101 14.89 -16.11 7.01
C ASP A 101 13.51 -15.58 7.36
N LYS A 102 12.49 -16.45 7.39
CA LYS A 102 11.10 -16.06 7.67
C LYS A 102 10.91 -15.36 9.02
N GLN A 103 11.61 -15.86 10.02
CA GLN A 103 11.48 -15.35 11.38
C GLN A 103 12.20 -14.04 11.54
N ALA A 104 13.42 -13.96 11.04
CA ALA A 104 14.19 -12.73 11.04
C ALA A 104 13.50 -11.62 10.24
N TYR A 105 12.91 -11.94 9.08
CA TYR A 105 12.16 -10.99 8.26
C TYR A 105 10.99 -10.35 9.03
N ARG A 106 10.19 -11.17 9.68
CA ARG A 106 9.05 -10.72 10.47
C ARG A 106 9.48 -9.85 11.66
N LEU A 107 10.50 -10.28 12.39
CA LEU A 107 11.02 -9.53 13.53
C LEU A 107 11.62 -8.18 13.09
N LYS A 108 12.38 -8.17 12.00
CA LYS A 108 12.98 -6.95 11.47
C LYS A 108 11.94 -5.97 10.94
N MET A 109 10.92 -6.48 10.24
CA MET A 109 9.80 -5.64 9.79
C MET A 109 9.09 -4.99 10.97
N ARG A 110 8.77 -5.76 12.01
CA ARG A 110 8.14 -5.24 13.22
C ARG A 110 9.00 -4.17 13.89
N GLU A 111 10.30 -4.43 14.07
CA GLU A 111 11.24 -3.47 14.64
C GLU A 111 11.22 -2.13 13.89
N VAL A 112 11.32 -2.17 12.57
CA VAL A 112 11.33 -0.97 11.73
C VAL A 112 10.02 -0.19 11.83
N LEU A 113 8.88 -0.88 11.87
CA LEU A 113 7.57 -0.24 12.04
C LEU A 113 7.38 0.37 13.44
N GLU A 114 7.85 -0.32 14.49
CA GLU A 114 7.74 0.17 15.87
C GLU A 114 8.63 1.41 16.11
N LEU A 115 9.76 1.51 15.42
CA LEU A 115 10.67 2.66 15.49
C LEU A 115 10.22 3.86 14.64
N GLN A 116 9.27 3.67 13.73
CA GLN A 116 8.84 4.74 12.84
C GLN A 116 8.05 5.81 13.59
N PRO A 117 8.49 7.09 13.57
CA PRO A 117 7.69 8.20 14.09
C PRO A 117 6.34 8.30 13.38
N ASN A 118 5.33 8.79 14.09
CA ASN A 118 3.96 8.95 13.61
C ASN A 118 3.21 7.65 13.30
N LEU A 119 3.79 6.47 13.55
CA LEU A 119 3.14 5.18 13.38
C LEU A 119 2.83 4.54 14.73
N LYS A 120 1.57 4.11 14.91
CA LYS A 120 1.15 3.32 16.07
C LYS A 120 0.59 1.98 15.63
N ILE A 121 1.17 0.91 16.14
CA ILE A 121 0.66 -0.44 15.92
C ILE A 121 -0.38 -0.74 16.99
N LYS A 122 -1.53 -1.24 16.58
CA LYS A 122 -2.67 -1.60 17.43
C LYS A 122 -3.05 -3.06 17.21
N GLN A 123 -2.98 -3.86 18.26
CA GLN A 123 -3.50 -5.23 18.21
C GLN A 123 -4.98 -5.22 18.58
N ALA A 124 -5.83 -5.31 17.56
CA ALA A 124 -7.28 -5.37 17.73
C ALA A 124 -7.95 -5.93 16.48
N GLU A 125 -9.13 -6.51 16.66
CA GLU A 125 -10.03 -6.84 15.58
C GLU A 125 -10.80 -5.59 15.14
N VAL A 126 -10.83 -5.33 13.84
CA VAL A 126 -11.67 -4.28 13.25
C VAL A 126 -12.93 -4.95 12.73
N ALA A 127 -14.04 -4.73 13.44
CA ALA A 127 -15.32 -5.37 13.13
C ALA A 127 -16.12 -4.57 12.10
N ASP A 128 -16.06 -3.24 12.15
CA ASP A 128 -16.86 -2.37 11.28
C ASP A 128 -16.26 -0.98 11.15
N LEU A 129 -16.72 -0.22 10.16
CA LEU A 129 -16.39 1.17 9.92
C LEU A 129 -17.63 2.04 10.09
N ILE A 130 -17.60 2.92 11.07
CA ILE A 130 -18.68 3.90 11.28
C ILE A 130 -18.38 5.13 10.44
N ILE A 131 -19.13 5.29 9.35
CA ILE A 131 -18.99 6.43 8.45
C ILE A 131 -19.98 7.51 8.90
N GLN A 132 -19.45 8.67 9.26
CA GLN A 132 -20.28 9.85 9.47
C GLN A 132 -20.47 10.56 8.11
N PRO A 133 -21.72 10.89 7.71
CA PRO A 133 -21.92 11.69 6.53
C PRO A 133 -21.24 13.06 6.74
N SER A 134 -20.23 13.35 5.94
CA SER A 134 -19.67 14.68 5.88
C SER A 134 -20.76 15.62 5.37
N VAL A 135 -21.18 16.58 6.18
CA VAL A 135 -21.99 17.72 5.72
C VAL A 135 -21.04 18.54 4.84
N VAL A 136 -20.94 18.16 3.57
CA VAL A 136 -20.35 19.04 2.55
C VAL A 136 -21.31 20.21 2.44
N SER A 137 -21.04 21.30 3.12
CA SER A 137 -21.65 22.57 2.81
C SER A 137 -21.37 22.84 1.33
N PRO A 138 -22.40 23.10 0.49
CA PRO A 138 -22.16 23.44 -0.89
C PRO A 138 -21.29 24.70 -0.90
N GLN A 139 -20.01 24.56 -1.19
CA GLN A 139 -19.19 25.71 -1.53
C GLN A 139 -19.83 26.33 -2.73
N SER A 140 -20.36 27.55 -2.55
CA SER A 140 -20.83 28.39 -3.64
C SER A 140 -19.73 28.42 -4.68
N SER A 141 -19.99 27.75 -5.82
CA SER A 141 -19.16 27.86 -6.99
C SER A 141 -19.18 29.32 -7.43
N GLY A 142 -18.20 30.08 -6.98
CA GLY A 142 -17.89 31.37 -7.60
C GLY A 142 -17.62 31.09 -9.07
N LYS A 143 -18.53 31.55 -9.93
CA LYS A 143 -18.29 31.60 -11.36
C LYS A 143 -17.02 32.39 -11.59
N ALA A 144 -15.93 31.68 -11.90
CA ALA A 144 -14.81 32.30 -12.57
C ALA A 144 -15.26 32.52 -14.02
N ASP A 145 -15.61 33.75 -14.35
CA ASP A 145 -15.76 34.19 -15.73
C ASP A 145 -14.40 34.10 -16.41
N LEU A 146 -14.18 33.05 -17.16
CA LEU A 146 -13.09 32.95 -18.13
C LEU A 146 -13.57 33.52 -19.44
N PRO A 147 -12.93 34.58 -19.98
CA PRO A 147 -13.31 35.12 -21.27
C PRO A 147 -12.85 34.20 -22.41
N GLY A 148 -13.81 33.77 -23.22
CA GLY A 148 -13.65 33.51 -24.64
C GLY A 148 -12.87 32.26 -25.06
N LEU A 149 -13.53 31.10 -25.07
CA LEU A 149 -13.19 30.00 -25.99
C LEU A 149 -14.44 29.70 -26.87
N PRO A 150 -14.29 29.55 -28.18
CA PRO A 150 -15.44 29.31 -29.06
C PRO A 150 -16.03 27.93 -28.85
N ASP A 151 -17.35 27.93 -28.77
CA ASP A 151 -18.22 26.76 -28.74
C ASP A 151 -18.13 26.04 -30.07
N ASP A 152 -17.49 24.89 -30.13
CA ASP A 152 -17.70 23.93 -31.21
C ASP A 152 -17.23 22.52 -30.79
N ARG A 153 -18.19 21.68 -30.49
CA ARG A 153 -18.36 20.24 -30.73
C ARG A 153 -19.25 19.57 -29.72
N ARG A 154 -20.52 19.54 -30.05
CA ARG A 154 -21.45 18.54 -29.49
C ARG A 154 -21.01 17.16 -30.00
N LEU A 155 -20.46 16.35 -29.12
CA LEU A 155 -20.43 14.90 -29.32
C LEU A 155 -21.62 14.31 -28.56
N THR A 156 -22.60 13.86 -29.30
CA THR A 156 -23.70 13.03 -28.78
C THR A 156 -23.16 11.63 -28.52
N PRO A 157 -23.36 11.04 -27.32
CA PRO A 157 -23.05 9.62 -27.13
C PRO A 157 -24.08 8.75 -27.81
N ASP A 158 -23.65 7.86 -28.67
CA ASP A 158 -24.46 6.79 -29.25
C ASP A 158 -24.74 5.73 -28.18
N ASP A 159 -26.02 5.55 -27.84
CA ASP A 159 -26.54 4.64 -26.82
C ASP A 159 -26.66 3.17 -27.30
N SER A 160 -26.01 2.79 -28.40
CA SER A 160 -26.27 1.49 -29.03
C SER A 160 -25.32 0.32 -28.64
N GLU A 161 -24.30 0.51 -27.78
CA GLU A 161 -23.34 -0.57 -27.47
C GLU A 161 -23.32 -1.09 -26.02
N ARG A 162 -24.38 -0.92 -25.25
CA ARG A 162 -24.49 -1.54 -23.93
C ARG A 162 -25.38 -2.76 -23.87
N LYS A 163 -25.19 -3.72 -24.76
CA LYS A 163 -25.78 -5.07 -24.60
C LYS A 163 -24.93 -6.10 -25.33
N ARG A 164 -23.82 -6.56 -24.71
CA ARG A 164 -23.23 -7.90 -24.93
C ARG A 164 -21.94 -8.04 -24.14
N ALA A 165 -22.03 -8.60 -22.97
CA ALA A 165 -20.99 -9.44 -22.35
C ALA A 165 -21.58 -10.07 -21.07
N VAL A 166 -22.36 -11.12 -21.25
CA VAL A 166 -22.56 -12.20 -20.29
C VAL A 166 -22.48 -13.48 -21.12
N GLY A 167 -21.40 -14.19 -20.93
CA GLY A 167 -21.12 -15.51 -21.43
C GLY A 167 -19.92 -16.05 -20.72
#